data_ceadca77d0ee9ac3c8ab2d7908e6fdc8
#
_entry.id   ceadca77d0ee9ac3c8ab2d7908e6fdc8
#
_cell.length_a   1.000
_cell.length_b   1.000
_cell.length_c   1.000
_cell.angle_alpha   90.00
_cell.angle_beta   90.00
_cell.angle_gamma   90.00
#
_symmetry.space_group_name_H-M   'P 1'
#
loop_
_entity.id
_entity.type
_entity.pdbx_description
1 polymer ?
#
loop_
_entity_poly.entity_id
_entity_poly.type
_entity_poly.pdbx_seq_one_letter_code
_entity_poly.pdbx_strand_id
1 'polypeptide(L)'
;MAWYNRILGVNEPKKKKRQAYRRSYTGANTGRLFADFVTTSTSADAEIKDNIRILRDRARELARNDSYISRYLNLMISNVIGKHGIRVSSKARNDNGSLDIGANLLIERAWKEWGQVGNCTTNGRLSFLDCQKIFVESLCRDGEVLIRKIKDSNSPFGFQLQFLEADHLDENKNDVYKATGNRIKMGVEVDKYDKPVAYHL
;
A
#
# COMPACT_ATOMS: atom_id res chain seq x y z
N MET A 1 43.27 57.37 -20.22
CA MET A 1 44.26 56.30 -20.43
C MET A 1 43.73 55.06 -21.23
N ALA A 2 42.56 55.10 -21.79
CA ALA A 2 42.00 53.93 -22.51
C ALA A 2 42.41 53.74 -23.96
N TRP A 3 42.94 54.77 -24.65
CA TRP A 3 43.33 54.70 -26.09
C TRP A 3 44.73 54.13 -26.31
N TYR A 4 45.63 54.25 -25.35
CA TYR A 4 47.01 53.77 -25.42
C TYR A 4 47.14 52.25 -25.46
N ASN A 5 46.28 51.57 -24.74
CA ASN A 5 46.26 50.11 -24.69
C ASN A 5 45.78 49.46 -26.01
N ARG A 6 45.04 50.20 -26.83
CA ARG A 6 44.52 49.75 -28.12
C ARG A 6 45.59 49.69 -29.22
N ILE A 7 46.60 50.51 -29.08
CA ILE A 7 47.72 50.58 -30.03
C ILE A 7 48.81 49.54 -29.72
N LEU A 8 48.96 49.14 -28.46
CA LEU A 8 49.97 48.20 -28.01
C LEU A 8 49.50 46.74 -27.97
N GLY A 9 48.27 46.45 -28.38
CA GLY A 9 47.75 45.08 -28.39
C GLY A 9 47.69 44.41 -27.00
N VAL A 10 47.76 45.19 -25.92
CA VAL A 10 47.67 44.65 -24.56
C VAL A 10 46.22 44.29 -24.28
N ASN A 11 45.93 43.03 -24.44
CA ASN A 11 44.61 42.49 -23.99
C ASN A 11 44.52 42.57 -22.46
N GLU A 12 43.71 43.50 -21.97
CA GLU A 12 43.39 43.47 -20.54
C GLU A 12 42.81 42.11 -20.15
N PRO A 13 43.26 41.48 -19.08
CA PRO A 13 42.72 40.21 -18.64
C PRO A 13 41.25 40.38 -18.31
N LYS A 14 40.36 39.74 -19.07
CA LYS A 14 38.91 39.73 -18.81
C LYS A 14 38.70 39.28 -17.38
N LYS A 15 38.23 40.18 -16.52
CA LYS A 15 37.84 39.86 -15.14
C LYS A 15 36.89 38.67 -15.18
N LYS A 16 37.35 37.52 -14.75
CA LYS A 16 36.49 36.34 -14.58
C LYS A 16 35.38 36.73 -13.63
N LYS A 17 34.13 36.79 -14.13
CA LYS A 17 32.95 36.97 -13.27
C LYS A 17 32.99 35.87 -12.24
N ARG A 18 33.13 36.24 -10.96
CA ARG A 18 32.95 35.28 -9.85
C ARG A 18 31.55 34.73 -9.98
N GLN A 19 31.44 33.45 -10.33
CA GLN A 19 30.18 32.75 -10.27
C GLN A 19 29.71 32.77 -8.81
N ALA A 20 28.63 33.46 -8.57
CA ALA A 20 28.00 33.42 -7.25
C ALA A 20 27.59 31.97 -6.96
N TYR A 21 28.22 31.35 -5.98
CA TYR A 21 27.88 30.03 -5.52
C TYR A 21 26.46 30.10 -4.93
N ARG A 22 25.46 29.74 -5.71
CA ARG A 22 24.10 29.54 -5.20
C ARG A 22 24.08 28.24 -4.41
N ARG A 23 23.69 28.31 -3.15
CA ARG A 23 23.36 27.11 -2.37
C ARG A 23 22.25 26.38 -3.11
N SER A 24 22.51 25.21 -3.64
CA SER A 24 21.53 24.33 -4.28
C SER A 24 21.63 22.96 -3.63
N TYR A 25 20.52 22.25 -3.57
CA TYR A 25 20.53 20.86 -3.13
C TYR A 25 21.30 20.03 -4.16
N THR A 26 22.33 19.32 -3.73
CA THR A 26 23.15 18.47 -4.61
C THR A 26 22.32 17.38 -5.29
N GLY A 27 21.27 16.87 -4.61
CA GLY A 27 20.32 15.91 -5.19
C GLY A 27 19.42 16.45 -6.30
N ALA A 28 19.35 17.79 -6.48
CA ALA A 28 18.61 18.42 -7.58
C ALA A 28 19.48 18.72 -8.81
N ASN A 29 20.68 18.14 -8.88
CA ASN A 29 21.59 18.33 -10.00
C ASN A 29 21.17 17.42 -11.17
N THR A 30 21.00 18.00 -12.36
CA THR A 30 20.60 17.29 -13.60
C THR A 30 21.78 17.05 -14.55
N GLY A 31 23.02 17.08 -14.04
CA GLY A 31 24.22 16.80 -14.82
C GLY A 31 24.31 15.34 -15.30
N ARG A 32 25.28 15.07 -16.19
CA ARG A 32 25.48 13.73 -16.80
C ARG A 32 25.55 12.57 -15.78
N LEU A 33 26.08 12.81 -14.59
CA LEU A 33 26.19 11.80 -13.53
C LEU A 33 24.84 11.43 -12.90
N PHE A 34 23.80 12.22 -13.15
CA PHE A 34 22.45 12.02 -12.64
C PHE A 34 21.42 11.80 -13.76
N ALA A 35 21.90 11.47 -14.98
CA ALA A 35 21.04 11.29 -16.15
C ALA A 35 20.02 10.15 -15.98
N ASP A 36 20.37 9.14 -15.17
CA ASP A 36 19.49 8.00 -14.89
C ASP A 36 18.39 8.30 -13.85
N PHE A 37 18.47 9.46 -13.16
CA PHE A 37 17.40 9.89 -12.25
C PHE A 37 16.30 10.60 -13.02
N VAL A 38 15.14 9.96 -13.08
CA VAL A 38 13.94 10.55 -13.70
C VAL A 38 13.41 11.67 -12.80
N THR A 39 13.31 12.88 -13.37
CA THR A 39 12.84 14.08 -12.65
C THR A 39 11.47 14.56 -13.12
N THR A 40 10.74 13.74 -13.88
CA THR A 40 9.38 14.06 -14.35
C THR A 40 8.39 13.91 -13.19
N SER A 41 7.55 14.93 -13.01
CA SER A 41 6.45 14.87 -12.05
C SER A 41 5.26 14.17 -12.71
N THR A 42 4.96 12.96 -12.22
CA THR A 42 3.80 12.17 -12.63
C THR A 42 2.92 11.87 -11.42
N SER A 43 1.66 11.50 -11.63
CA SER A 43 0.83 11.02 -10.53
C SER A 43 1.23 9.59 -10.15
N ALA A 44 1.07 9.22 -8.89
CA ALA A 44 1.34 7.86 -8.43
C ALA A 44 0.59 6.80 -9.24
N ASP A 45 -0.67 7.09 -9.59
CA ASP A 45 -1.49 6.20 -10.41
C ASP A 45 -0.88 5.99 -11.82
N ALA A 46 -0.33 7.06 -12.42
CA ALA A 46 0.29 6.97 -13.75
C ALA A 46 1.60 6.19 -13.72
N GLU A 47 2.39 6.30 -12.65
CA GLU A 47 3.63 5.55 -12.49
C GLU A 47 3.39 4.06 -12.25
N ILE A 48 2.36 3.75 -11.45
CA ILE A 48 2.07 2.37 -11.03
C ILE A 48 1.32 1.62 -12.12
N LYS A 49 0.36 2.25 -12.80
CA LYS A 49 -0.58 1.60 -13.72
C LYS A 49 0.08 0.64 -14.71
N ASP A 50 1.13 1.08 -15.38
CA ASP A 50 1.78 0.27 -16.43
C ASP A 50 2.72 -0.81 -15.87
N ASN A 51 3.05 -0.73 -14.58
CA ASN A 51 4.09 -1.55 -13.96
C ASN A 51 3.56 -2.49 -12.88
N ILE A 52 2.39 -2.22 -12.29
CA ILE A 52 1.89 -2.93 -11.09
C ILE A 52 1.82 -4.44 -11.30
N ARG A 53 1.32 -4.88 -12.44
CA ARG A 53 1.19 -6.30 -12.78
C ARG A 53 2.56 -6.98 -12.87
N ILE A 54 3.49 -6.35 -13.58
CA ILE A 54 4.85 -6.89 -13.74
C ILE A 54 5.57 -6.95 -12.39
N LEU A 55 5.43 -5.91 -11.56
CA LEU A 55 6.03 -5.87 -10.23
C LEU A 55 5.47 -6.96 -9.32
N ARG A 56 4.15 -7.17 -9.35
CA ARG A 56 3.46 -8.23 -8.61
C ARG A 56 3.92 -9.62 -9.05
N ASP A 57 3.97 -9.87 -10.35
CA ASP A 57 4.42 -11.16 -10.90
C ASP A 57 5.86 -11.47 -10.52
N ARG A 58 6.76 -10.47 -10.61
CA ARG A 58 8.16 -10.59 -10.17
C ARG A 58 8.29 -10.85 -8.67
N ALA A 59 7.52 -10.13 -7.86
CA ALA A 59 7.51 -10.34 -6.41
C ALA A 59 7.05 -11.76 -6.04
N ARG A 60 6.04 -12.28 -6.73
CA ARG A 60 5.54 -13.66 -6.56
C ARG A 60 6.56 -14.68 -7.02
N GLU A 61 7.28 -14.43 -8.11
CA GLU A 61 8.36 -15.28 -8.58
C GLU A 61 9.49 -15.34 -7.55
N LEU A 62 9.95 -14.20 -7.06
CA LEU A 62 10.97 -14.11 -6.02
C LEU A 62 10.53 -14.82 -4.74
N ALA A 63 9.28 -14.65 -4.31
CA ALA A 63 8.76 -15.33 -3.13
C ALA A 63 8.81 -16.86 -3.23
N ARG A 64 8.69 -17.41 -4.44
CA ARG A 64 8.76 -18.86 -4.69
C ARG A 64 10.19 -19.38 -4.87
N ASN A 65 11.05 -18.62 -5.53
CA ASN A 65 12.32 -19.10 -6.05
C ASN A 65 13.54 -18.56 -5.28
N ASP A 66 13.40 -17.48 -4.51
CA ASP A 66 14.47 -16.89 -3.74
C ASP A 66 14.30 -17.19 -2.24
N SER A 67 15.30 -17.85 -1.65
CA SER A 67 15.28 -18.26 -0.25
C SER A 67 15.34 -17.08 0.73
N TYR A 68 15.98 -15.96 0.36
CA TYR A 68 16.02 -14.75 1.20
C TYR A 68 14.67 -14.07 1.27
N ILE A 69 13.98 -13.95 0.13
CA ILE A 69 12.64 -13.37 0.08
C ILE A 69 11.63 -14.25 0.80
N SER A 70 11.67 -15.57 0.57
CA SER A 70 10.85 -16.53 1.31
C SER A 70 11.10 -16.42 2.84
N ARG A 71 12.37 -16.32 3.24
CA ARG A 71 12.73 -16.09 4.66
C ARG A 71 12.19 -14.78 5.19
N TYR A 72 12.29 -13.69 4.42
CA TYR A 72 11.73 -12.39 4.79
C TYR A 72 10.23 -12.47 5.05
N LEU A 73 9.45 -13.06 4.15
CA LEU A 73 8.00 -13.23 4.33
C LEU A 73 7.67 -14.02 5.59
N ASN A 74 8.38 -15.13 5.85
CA ASN A 74 8.22 -15.93 7.06
C ASN A 74 8.55 -15.12 8.34
N LEU A 75 9.57 -14.28 8.31
CA LEU A 75 9.92 -13.41 9.42
C LEU A 75 8.84 -12.35 9.65
N MET A 76 8.28 -11.75 8.59
CA MET A 76 7.17 -10.81 8.69
C MET A 76 5.95 -11.47 9.35
N ILE A 77 5.54 -12.64 8.89
CA ILE A 77 4.43 -13.38 9.47
C ILE A 77 4.70 -13.70 10.95
N SER A 78 5.90 -14.21 11.26
CA SER A 78 6.24 -14.64 12.62
C SER A 78 6.33 -13.49 13.62
N ASN A 79 6.83 -12.33 13.19
CA ASN A 79 7.02 -11.17 14.07
C ASN A 79 5.76 -10.31 14.18
N VAL A 80 4.96 -10.19 13.12
CA VAL A 80 3.74 -9.37 13.13
C VAL A 80 2.55 -10.14 13.71
N ILE A 81 2.35 -11.37 13.27
CA ILE A 81 1.20 -12.19 13.70
C ILE A 81 1.58 -13.10 14.87
N GLY A 82 2.75 -13.70 14.81
CA GLY A 82 3.23 -14.63 15.83
C GLY A 82 2.43 -15.93 15.90
N LYS A 83 2.71 -16.71 16.95
CA LYS A 83 2.10 -18.04 17.14
C LYS A 83 0.58 -17.99 17.41
N HIS A 84 0.13 -16.94 18.08
CA HIS A 84 -1.25 -16.86 18.59
C HIS A 84 -2.13 -15.86 17.84
N GLY A 85 -1.58 -15.14 16.89
CA GLY A 85 -2.29 -14.10 16.15
C GLY A 85 -2.58 -12.85 16.98
N ILE A 86 -3.16 -11.85 16.31
CA ILE A 86 -3.67 -10.64 16.94
C ILE A 86 -5.00 -10.96 17.59
N ARG A 87 -5.10 -10.72 18.90
CA ARG A 87 -6.27 -11.04 19.71
C ARG A 87 -7.12 -9.81 19.94
N VAL A 88 -8.42 -10.03 20.10
CA VAL A 88 -9.38 -9.02 20.55
C VAL A 88 -9.49 -9.08 22.05
N SER A 89 -9.46 -7.93 22.71
CA SER A 89 -9.79 -7.74 24.10
C SER A 89 -10.95 -6.74 24.19
N SER A 90 -12.09 -7.18 24.68
CA SER A 90 -13.26 -6.34 24.83
C SER A 90 -13.16 -5.47 26.09
N LYS A 91 -13.62 -4.22 26.01
CA LYS A 91 -13.64 -3.26 27.11
C LYS A 91 -15.02 -2.61 27.25
N ALA A 92 -16.08 -3.39 27.09
CA ALA A 92 -17.44 -2.92 27.36
C ALA A 92 -17.58 -2.49 28.84
N ARG A 93 -18.30 -1.41 29.04
CA ARG A 93 -18.49 -0.81 30.37
C ARG A 93 -19.97 -0.76 30.74
N ASN A 94 -20.25 -0.87 32.03
CA ASN A 94 -21.56 -0.62 32.62
C ASN A 94 -21.83 0.91 32.63
N ASP A 95 -23.08 1.28 32.91
CA ASP A 95 -23.50 2.69 33.00
C ASP A 95 -22.73 3.48 34.08
N ASN A 96 -22.24 2.79 35.13
CA ASN A 96 -21.42 3.39 36.19
C ASN A 96 -19.93 3.56 35.78
N GLY A 97 -19.55 3.20 34.55
CA GLY A 97 -18.20 3.30 34.02
C GLY A 97 -17.24 2.16 34.38
N SER A 98 -17.65 1.20 35.21
CA SER A 98 -16.89 -0.02 35.52
C SER A 98 -16.90 -0.98 34.30
N LEU A 99 -15.90 -1.87 34.23
CA LEU A 99 -15.86 -2.89 33.18
C LEU A 99 -17.00 -3.91 33.39
N ASP A 100 -17.77 -4.17 32.34
CA ASP A 100 -18.74 -5.27 32.32
C ASP A 100 -18.00 -6.58 32.02
N ILE A 101 -17.61 -7.29 33.05
CA ILE A 101 -16.86 -8.53 32.94
C ILE A 101 -17.68 -9.60 32.18
N GLY A 102 -18.98 -9.68 32.43
CA GLY A 102 -19.87 -10.67 31.82
C GLY A 102 -19.98 -10.46 30.30
N ALA A 103 -20.29 -9.23 29.91
CA ALA A 103 -20.37 -8.87 28.46
C ALA A 103 -19.02 -9.07 27.76
N ASN A 104 -17.91 -8.66 28.39
CA ASN A 104 -16.59 -8.81 27.81
C ASN A 104 -16.23 -10.28 27.57
N LEU A 105 -16.50 -11.16 28.51
CA LEU A 105 -16.27 -12.60 28.37
C LEU A 105 -17.12 -13.21 27.23
N LEU A 106 -18.39 -12.82 27.14
CA LEU A 106 -19.28 -13.28 26.07
C LEU A 106 -18.78 -12.83 24.67
N ILE A 107 -18.39 -11.58 24.54
CA ILE A 107 -17.86 -11.03 23.27
C ILE A 107 -16.58 -11.76 22.88
N GLU A 108 -15.64 -11.92 23.79
CA GLU A 108 -14.37 -12.58 23.50
C GLU A 108 -14.54 -14.07 23.16
N ARG A 109 -15.48 -14.74 23.84
CA ARG A 109 -15.86 -16.12 23.53
C ARG A 109 -16.48 -16.24 22.14
N ALA A 110 -17.46 -15.40 21.81
CA ALA A 110 -18.10 -15.38 20.50
C ALA A 110 -17.08 -15.09 19.37
N TRP A 111 -16.17 -14.14 19.60
CA TRP A 111 -15.09 -13.84 18.68
C TRP A 111 -14.15 -15.05 18.44
N LYS A 112 -13.76 -15.72 19.52
CA LYS A 112 -12.92 -16.92 19.44
C LYS A 112 -13.62 -18.05 18.68
N GLU A 113 -14.92 -18.22 18.89
CA GLU A 113 -15.73 -19.23 18.21
C GLU A 113 -15.92 -18.88 16.73
N TRP A 114 -16.22 -17.61 16.41
CA TRP A 114 -16.26 -17.14 15.04
C TRP A 114 -14.91 -17.36 14.31
N GLY A 115 -13.80 -17.16 14.98
CA GLY A 115 -12.45 -17.30 14.41
C GLY A 115 -12.02 -18.75 14.11
N GLN A 116 -12.85 -19.77 14.42
CA GLN A 116 -12.52 -21.16 14.10
C GLN A 116 -12.69 -21.46 12.61
N VAL A 117 -12.02 -22.52 12.17
CA VAL A 117 -12.19 -23.07 10.82
C VAL A 117 -13.66 -23.41 10.59
N GLY A 118 -14.18 -23.06 9.43
CA GLY A 118 -15.59 -23.26 9.06
C GLY A 118 -16.47 -22.03 9.31
N ASN A 119 -16.12 -21.13 10.23
CA ASN A 119 -16.98 -20.03 10.62
C ASN A 119 -16.60 -18.70 9.99
N CYS A 120 -15.30 -18.33 10.01
CA CYS A 120 -14.87 -16.98 9.65
C CYS A 120 -14.68 -16.74 8.16
N THR A 121 -14.53 -17.76 7.34
CA THR A 121 -14.31 -17.62 5.89
C THR A 121 -15.37 -18.33 5.06
N THR A 122 -15.67 -17.77 3.88
CA THR A 122 -16.68 -18.33 2.97
C THR A 122 -16.30 -19.69 2.40
N ASN A 123 -14.99 -19.98 2.28
CA ASN A 123 -14.50 -21.30 1.82
C ASN A 123 -14.46 -22.35 2.95
N GLY A 124 -14.66 -21.93 4.20
CA GLY A 124 -14.68 -22.79 5.37
C GLY A 124 -13.37 -23.52 5.70
N ARG A 125 -12.26 -23.15 5.07
CA ARG A 125 -10.97 -23.85 5.19
C ARG A 125 -9.96 -23.18 6.09
N LEU A 126 -10.14 -21.90 6.37
CA LEU A 126 -9.19 -21.08 7.09
C LEU A 126 -9.73 -20.69 8.46
N SER A 127 -8.85 -20.69 9.45
CA SER A 127 -9.10 -20.01 10.72
C SER A 127 -8.81 -18.51 10.59
N PHE A 128 -9.29 -17.71 11.54
CA PHE A 128 -8.95 -16.27 11.57
C PHE A 128 -7.44 -16.02 11.72
N LEU A 129 -6.73 -16.92 12.40
CA LEU A 129 -5.27 -16.87 12.47
C LEU A 129 -4.63 -17.06 11.09
N ASP A 130 -5.14 -17.99 10.30
CA ASP A 130 -4.65 -18.20 8.93
C ASP A 130 -4.97 -17.00 8.04
N CYS A 131 -6.14 -16.40 8.21
CA CYS A 131 -6.51 -15.15 7.55
C CYS A 131 -5.53 -14.01 7.85
N GLN A 132 -5.12 -13.85 9.11
CA GLN A 132 -4.13 -12.84 9.49
C GLN A 132 -2.76 -13.10 8.84
N LYS A 133 -2.32 -14.36 8.77
CA LYS A 133 -1.06 -14.74 8.12
C LYS A 133 -1.11 -14.45 6.62
N ILE A 134 -2.17 -14.86 5.93
CA ILE A 134 -2.40 -14.58 4.51
C ILE A 134 -2.43 -13.07 4.25
N PHE A 135 -3.07 -12.31 5.14
CA PHE A 135 -3.11 -10.85 5.03
C PHE A 135 -1.69 -10.25 5.00
N VAL A 136 -0.86 -10.59 5.98
CA VAL A 136 0.52 -10.05 6.05
C VAL A 136 1.36 -10.54 4.89
N GLU A 137 1.27 -11.81 4.52
CA GLU A 137 1.99 -12.37 3.38
C GLU A 137 1.65 -11.65 2.08
N SER A 138 0.35 -11.52 1.76
CA SER A 138 -0.11 -10.85 0.55
C SER A 138 0.27 -9.38 0.53
N LEU A 139 0.14 -8.68 1.67
CA LEU A 139 0.54 -7.27 1.78
C LEU A 139 2.05 -7.07 1.51
N CYS A 140 2.89 -7.96 2.04
CA CYS A 140 4.35 -7.86 1.85
C CYS A 140 4.79 -8.30 0.45
N ARG A 141 4.09 -9.25 -0.17
CA ARG A 141 4.43 -9.82 -1.47
C ARG A 141 3.81 -9.03 -2.63
N ASP A 142 2.51 -8.78 -2.56
CA ASP A 142 1.73 -8.19 -3.65
C ASP A 142 1.52 -6.66 -3.47
N GLY A 143 1.80 -6.13 -2.27
CA GLY A 143 1.60 -4.72 -1.94
C GLY A 143 0.16 -4.37 -1.55
N GLU A 144 -0.80 -5.28 -1.76
CA GLU A 144 -2.22 -5.07 -1.49
C GLU A 144 -2.92 -6.36 -1.08
N VAL A 145 -4.05 -6.21 -0.40
CA VAL A 145 -4.93 -7.32 0.01
C VAL A 145 -6.37 -6.91 -0.20
N LEU A 146 -7.12 -7.77 -0.88
CA LEU A 146 -8.54 -7.54 -1.11
C LEU A 146 -9.36 -8.51 -0.26
N ILE A 147 -10.18 -7.97 0.66
CA ILE A 147 -11.04 -8.75 1.55
C ILE A 147 -12.47 -8.26 1.42
N ARG A 148 -13.34 -9.14 0.95
CA ARG A 148 -14.77 -8.89 0.88
C ARG A 148 -15.45 -9.35 2.16
N LYS A 149 -16.23 -8.47 2.76
CA LYS A 149 -17.09 -8.79 3.91
C LYS A 149 -18.43 -9.31 3.40
N ILE A 150 -18.77 -10.54 3.73
CA ILE A 150 -20.05 -11.17 3.39
C ILE A 150 -20.93 -11.09 4.61
N LYS A 151 -22.08 -10.42 4.48
CA LYS A 151 -23.15 -10.39 5.46
C LYS A 151 -24.24 -11.38 5.03
N ASP A 152 -25.04 -11.80 6.00
CA ASP A 152 -26.14 -12.76 5.77
C ASP A 152 -25.69 -14.07 5.13
N SER A 153 -24.45 -14.48 5.46
CA SER A 153 -23.91 -15.79 5.07
C SER A 153 -24.64 -16.92 5.83
N ASN A 154 -24.55 -18.14 5.31
CA ASN A 154 -25.05 -19.34 5.99
C ASN A 154 -24.26 -19.70 7.27
N SER A 155 -23.37 -18.83 7.73
CA SER A 155 -22.64 -18.97 8.98
C SER A 155 -23.55 -18.71 10.17
N PRO A 156 -23.38 -19.40 11.30
CA PRO A 156 -24.11 -19.13 12.54
C PRO A 156 -23.99 -17.68 13.03
N PHE A 157 -22.95 -16.98 12.60
CA PHE A 157 -22.67 -15.58 12.96
C PHE A 157 -23.21 -14.57 11.93
N GLY A 158 -23.78 -15.00 10.80
CA GLY A 158 -24.27 -14.12 9.73
C GLY A 158 -23.17 -13.26 9.07
N PHE A 159 -21.90 -13.57 9.32
CA PHE A 159 -20.75 -12.79 8.85
C PHE A 159 -19.55 -13.66 8.52
N GLN A 160 -19.00 -13.51 7.33
CA GLN A 160 -17.80 -14.21 6.88
C GLN A 160 -16.90 -13.29 6.05
N LEU A 161 -15.64 -13.69 5.95
CA LEU A 161 -14.62 -13.04 5.11
C LEU A 161 -14.35 -13.86 3.87
N GLN A 162 -14.21 -13.18 2.75
CA GLN A 162 -13.76 -13.75 1.49
C GLN A 162 -12.46 -13.04 1.09
N PHE A 163 -11.37 -13.81 1.04
CA PHE A 163 -10.10 -13.32 0.53
C PHE A 163 -10.10 -13.45 -0.99
N LEU A 164 -9.76 -12.37 -1.66
CA LEU A 164 -9.64 -12.28 -3.11
C LEU A 164 -8.20 -11.92 -3.46
N GLU A 165 -7.71 -12.47 -4.55
CA GLU A 165 -6.43 -12.04 -5.08
C GLU A 165 -6.53 -10.62 -5.64
N ALA A 166 -5.42 -9.88 -5.57
CA ALA A 166 -5.35 -8.52 -6.08
C ALA A 166 -5.69 -8.44 -7.59
N ASP A 167 -5.42 -9.52 -8.32
CA ASP A 167 -5.70 -9.63 -9.77
C ASP A 167 -7.18 -9.63 -10.13
N HIS A 168 -8.08 -9.75 -9.14
CA HIS A 168 -9.53 -9.62 -9.36
C HIS A 168 -9.96 -8.17 -9.58
N LEU A 169 -9.14 -7.20 -9.16
CA LEU A 169 -9.41 -5.79 -9.39
C LEU A 169 -9.03 -5.42 -10.82
N ASP A 170 -9.96 -4.83 -11.57
CA ASP A 170 -9.69 -4.39 -12.94
C ASP A 170 -8.86 -3.09 -12.95
N GLU A 171 -7.56 -3.23 -12.92
CA GLU A 171 -6.59 -2.12 -12.93
C GLU A 171 -6.66 -1.26 -14.20
N ASN A 172 -7.25 -1.77 -15.29
CA ASN A 172 -7.41 -1.03 -16.54
C ASN A 172 -8.67 -0.18 -16.58
N LYS A 173 -9.61 -0.40 -15.66
CA LYS A 173 -10.86 0.33 -15.61
C LYS A 173 -10.65 1.75 -15.07
N ASN A 174 -10.63 2.69 -16.00
CA ASN A 174 -10.59 4.13 -15.70
C ASN A 174 -11.77 4.80 -16.41
N ASP A 175 -12.76 5.30 -15.67
CA ASP A 175 -14.00 5.84 -16.21
C ASP A 175 -14.65 6.81 -15.21
N VAL A 176 -15.78 7.36 -15.61
CA VAL A 176 -16.69 8.09 -14.73
C VAL A 176 -17.96 7.25 -14.58
N TYR A 177 -18.29 6.88 -13.34
CA TYR A 177 -19.47 6.09 -13.08
C TYR A 177 -20.74 6.92 -13.31
N LYS A 178 -21.50 6.61 -14.36
CA LYS A 178 -22.60 7.43 -14.89
C LYS A 178 -23.71 7.69 -13.87
N ALA A 179 -23.95 6.76 -12.96
CA ALA A 179 -25.01 6.87 -11.97
C ALA A 179 -24.73 7.88 -10.86
N THR A 180 -23.47 8.02 -10.46
CA THR A 180 -23.04 8.86 -9.32
C THR A 180 -22.17 10.04 -9.74
N GLY A 181 -21.59 10.00 -10.94
CA GLY A 181 -20.58 10.95 -11.39
C GLY A 181 -19.21 10.76 -10.73
N ASN A 182 -19.03 9.69 -9.96
CA ASN A 182 -17.77 9.36 -9.30
C ASN A 182 -16.72 8.94 -10.34
N ARG A 183 -15.44 9.20 -10.02
CA ARG A 183 -14.33 8.78 -10.88
C ARG A 183 -13.92 7.36 -10.52
N ILE A 184 -13.66 6.55 -11.54
CA ILE A 184 -13.07 5.21 -11.37
C ILE A 184 -11.60 5.33 -11.77
N LYS A 185 -10.71 4.98 -10.85
CA LYS A 185 -9.27 4.96 -11.06
C LYS A 185 -8.76 3.55 -10.78
N MET A 186 -8.22 2.88 -11.81
CA MET A 186 -7.67 1.51 -11.68
C MET A 186 -8.64 0.55 -10.97
N GLY A 187 -9.92 0.58 -11.34
CA GLY A 187 -10.95 -0.27 -10.74
C GLY A 187 -11.52 0.21 -9.41
N VAL A 188 -10.98 1.26 -8.82
CA VAL A 188 -11.47 1.85 -7.57
C VAL A 188 -12.33 3.07 -7.86
N GLU A 189 -13.61 3.01 -7.51
CA GLU A 189 -14.51 4.15 -7.58
C GLU A 189 -14.28 5.06 -6.37
N VAL A 190 -14.02 6.33 -6.63
CA VAL A 190 -13.76 7.34 -5.61
C VAL A 190 -14.74 8.50 -5.72
N ASP A 191 -15.13 9.05 -4.59
CA ASP A 191 -15.98 10.23 -4.51
C ASP A 191 -15.20 11.52 -4.85
N LYS A 192 -15.88 12.67 -4.72
CA LYS A 192 -15.28 14.00 -4.97
C LYS A 192 -14.11 14.36 -4.04
N TYR A 193 -13.92 13.62 -2.97
CA TYR A 193 -12.83 13.80 -2.01
C TYR A 193 -11.76 12.71 -2.12
N ASP A 194 -11.76 11.94 -3.21
CA ASP A 194 -10.88 10.77 -3.44
C ASP A 194 -11.05 9.65 -2.40
N LYS A 195 -12.21 9.59 -1.71
CA LYS A 195 -12.53 8.51 -0.79
C LYS A 195 -13.04 7.29 -1.57
N PRO A 196 -12.48 6.09 -1.37
CA PRO A 196 -12.98 4.87 -1.99
C PRO A 196 -14.42 4.57 -1.58
N VAL A 197 -15.28 4.32 -2.57
CA VAL A 197 -16.71 4.03 -2.41
C VAL A 197 -17.03 2.60 -2.84
N ALA A 198 -16.43 2.15 -3.96
CA ALA A 198 -16.64 0.82 -4.50
C ALA A 198 -15.38 0.30 -5.21
N TYR A 199 -15.30 -1.01 -5.34
CA TYR A 199 -14.25 -1.73 -6.05
C TYR A 199 -14.89 -2.52 -7.19
N HIS A 200 -14.42 -2.34 -8.40
CA HIS A 200 -14.90 -3.03 -9.58
C HIS A 200 -14.02 -4.26 -9.83
N LEU A 201 -14.61 -5.44 -9.65
CA LEU A 201 -13.95 -6.74 -9.75
C LEU A 201 -14.34 -7.43 -11.05
#